data_fd3053a06b89ae97cf90bdddf60417e2
#
_entry.id   fd3053a06b89ae97cf90bdddf60417e2
#
_cell.length_a   1.000
_cell.length_b   1.000
_cell.length_c   1.000
_cell.angle_alpha   90.00
_cell.angle_beta   90.00
_cell.angle_gamma   90.00
#
_symmetry.space_group_name_H-M   'P 1'
#
loop_
_entity.id
_entity.type
_entity.pdbx_description
1 polymer ?
#
loop_
_entity_poly.entity_id
_entity_poly.type
_entity_poly.pdbx_seq_one_letter_code
_entity_poly.pdbx_strand_id
1 'polypeptide(L)'
;MDENGTNHQRRPMPKPVAWTGHESFRSEHATHLVIQNHGSEFTLLFFELQPPFTIGTPEEQAAQMEQLPHVEAKCVAKIVKSAPNAVQASDALAGQMEQFKLAVQEAMNAARNS
;
A
#
# COMPACT_ATOMS: atom_id res chain seq x y z
N MET A 1 -28.62 14.74 35.07
CA MET A 1 -28.01 14.62 35.16
C MET A 1 -27.35 14.84 34.89
N ASP A 2 -27.80 15.14 34.93
CA ASP A 2 -27.19 15.22 34.84
C ASP A 2 -26.65 14.94 34.67
N GLU A 3 -26.72 14.61 34.52
CA GLU A 3 -26.13 14.29 34.47
C GLU A 3 -25.83 14.22 33.69
N ASN A 4 -26.32 14.23 33.50
CA ASN A 4 -25.91 14.15 32.69
C ASN A 4 -25.46 14.67 31.82
N GLY A 5 -25.85 14.72 31.70
CA GLY A 5 -25.60 15.43 30.48
C GLY A 5 -24.27 16.12 30.39
N THR A 6 -23.86 16.52 31.44
CA THR A 6 -22.55 17.14 31.52
C THR A 6 -21.40 16.21 31.14
N ASN A 7 -21.65 14.94 31.24
CA ASN A 7 -20.60 13.96 30.99
C ASN A 7 -20.20 13.85 29.55
N HIS A 8 -21.10 14.15 28.62
CA HIS A 8 -20.64 14.07 27.27
C HIS A 8 -19.80 15.24 26.84
N GLN A 9 -19.78 16.27 27.59
CA GLN A 9 -18.89 17.37 27.29
C GLN A 9 -17.47 17.09 27.71
N ARG A 10 -17.30 16.13 28.57
CA ARG A 10 -15.98 15.72 29.02
C ARG A 10 -15.56 14.50 28.29
N ARG A 11 -15.05 14.67 27.14
CA ARG A 11 -14.47 13.57 26.44
C ARG A 11 -13.19 13.17 27.14
N PRO A 12 -12.97 11.87 27.38
CA PRO A 12 -11.66 11.45 27.87
C PRO A 12 -10.60 11.84 26.84
N MET A 13 -9.46 12.24 27.31
CA MET A 13 -8.33 12.50 26.44
C MET A 13 -8.00 11.21 25.72
N PRO A 14 -7.81 11.25 24.38
CA PRO A 14 -7.41 10.05 23.68
C PRO A 14 -6.05 9.62 24.21
N LYS A 15 -5.95 8.35 24.51
CA LYS A 15 -4.67 7.79 24.93
C LYS A 15 -3.75 7.68 23.71
N PRO A 16 -2.46 7.92 23.91
CA PRO A 16 -1.53 7.71 22.81
C PRO A 16 -1.53 6.25 22.36
N VAL A 17 -1.40 6.04 21.07
CA VAL A 17 -1.36 4.70 20.50
C VAL A 17 0.08 4.23 20.45
N ALA A 18 0.33 3.03 20.98
CA ALA A 18 1.64 2.42 20.86
C ALA A 18 1.64 1.48 19.66
N TRP A 19 2.47 1.76 18.70
CA TRP A 19 2.58 0.96 17.47
C TRP A 19 3.60 -0.13 17.69
N THR A 20 3.13 -1.37 17.79
CA THR A 20 3.99 -2.49 18.17
C THR A 20 3.84 -3.66 17.21
N GLY A 21 4.84 -4.52 17.20
CA GLY A 21 4.78 -5.78 16.48
C GLY A 21 5.27 -5.75 15.04
N HIS A 22 5.42 -4.56 14.46
CA HIS A 22 5.80 -4.45 13.05
C HIS A 22 7.21 -4.99 12.79
N GLU A 23 8.07 -4.97 13.79
CA GLU A 23 9.46 -5.42 13.64
C GLU A 23 9.57 -6.93 13.48
N SER A 24 8.61 -7.67 13.99
CA SER A 24 8.62 -9.13 13.88
C SER A 24 7.93 -9.63 12.62
N PHE A 25 7.30 -8.75 11.88
CA PHE A 25 6.67 -9.13 10.62
C PHE A 25 7.69 -9.06 9.50
N ARG A 26 7.63 -10.07 8.65
CA ARG A 26 8.48 -10.09 7.48
C ARG A 26 7.96 -9.11 6.45
N SER A 27 8.87 -8.36 5.85
CA SER A 27 8.50 -7.47 4.77
C SER A 27 8.14 -8.27 3.53
N GLU A 28 7.04 -7.90 2.89
CA GLU A 28 6.63 -8.52 1.63
C GLU A 28 6.74 -7.49 0.52
N HIS A 29 7.23 -7.92 -0.60
CA HIS A 29 7.34 -7.06 -1.76
C HIS A 29 6.10 -7.25 -2.62
N ALA A 30 5.47 -6.16 -3.00
CA ALA A 30 4.27 -6.20 -3.85
C ALA A 30 4.49 -5.30 -5.05
N THR A 31 4.13 -5.80 -6.22
CA THR A 31 4.22 -5.03 -7.46
C THR A 31 2.89 -4.42 -7.86
N HIS A 32 1.78 -5.00 -7.39
CA HIS A 32 0.45 -4.56 -7.81
C HIS A 32 -0.50 -4.52 -6.62
N LEU A 33 -1.41 -3.57 -6.67
CA LEU A 33 -2.47 -3.43 -5.68
C LEU A 33 -3.81 -3.45 -6.40
N VAL A 34 -4.68 -4.37 -6.00
CA VAL A 34 -6.05 -4.43 -6.49
C VAL A 34 -6.97 -4.04 -5.35
N ILE A 35 -7.90 -3.15 -5.61
CA ILE A 35 -8.83 -2.66 -4.61
C ILE A 35 -10.24 -3.05 -5.04
N GLN A 36 -10.96 -3.71 -4.13
CA GLN A 36 -12.34 -4.10 -4.35
C GLN A 36 -13.23 -3.37 -3.35
N ASN A 37 -14.32 -2.81 -3.86
CA ASN A 37 -15.29 -2.12 -3.03
C ASN A 37 -16.49 -3.02 -2.81
N HIS A 38 -16.79 -3.28 -1.53
CA HIS A 38 -17.93 -4.09 -1.13
C HIS A 38 -18.87 -3.26 -0.25
N GLY A 39 -19.29 -2.11 -0.76
CA GLY A 39 -20.19 -1.23 -0.01
C GLY A 39 -19.43 -0.44 1.03
N SER A 40 -19.63 -0.78 2.31
CA SER A 40 -18.99 -0.02 3.40
C SER A 40 -17.58 -0.49 3.70
N GLU A 41 -17.08 -1.48 2.95
CA GLU A 41 -15.74 -2.02 3.17
C GLU A 41 -14.96 -2.08 1.87
N PHE A 42 -13.65 -1.94 2.01
CA PHE A 42 -12.72 -2.08 0.90
C PHE A 42 -11.76 -3.22 1.21
N THR A 43 -11.52 -4.06 0.20
CA THR A 43 -10.50 -5.09 0.32
C THR A 43 -9.30 -4.68 -0.54
N LEU A 44 -8.14 -4.63 0.10
CA LEU A 44 -6.88 -4.31 -0.56
C LEU A 44 -6.12 -5.61 -0.75
N LEU A 45 -5.82 -5.94 -2.00
CA LEU A 45 -5.13 -7.17 -2.35
C LEU A 45 -3.78 -6.79 -2.94
N PHE A 46 -2.72 -7.21 -2.28
CA PHE A 46 -1.36 -6.94 -2.73
C PHE A 46 -0.83 -8.16 -3.42
N PHE A 47 -0.36 -7.98 -4.65
CA PHE A 47 0.15 -9.09 -5.46
C PHE A 47 1.59 -8.83 -5.85
N GLU A 48 2.33 -9.91 -5.98
CA GLU A 48 3.67 -9.84 -6.55
C GLU A 48 3.67 -10.60 -7.86
N LEU A 49 4.07 -9.91 -8.92
CA LEU A 49 4.17 -10.52 -10.23
C LEU A 49 5.29 -11.56 -10.20
N GLN A 50 4.99 -12.75 -10.71
CA GLN A 50 5.94 -13.86 -10.74
C GLN A 50 6.42 -14.00 -12.16
N PRO A 51 7.60 -13.45 -12.50
CA PRO A 51 8.12 -13.61 -13.86
C PRO A 51 8.37 -15.09 -14.11
N PRO A 52 7.95 -15.61 -15.25
CA PRO A 52 8.21 -17.00 -15.56
C PRO A 52 9.71 -17.23 -15.77
N PHE A 53 10.14 -18.43 -15.44
CA PHE A 53 11.52 -18.81 -15.62
C PHE A 53 11.74 -19.16 -17.09
N THR A 54 12.65 -18.44 -17.75
CA THR A 54 13.01 -18.71 -19.13
C THR A 54 14.52 -18.89 -19.21
N ILE A 55 14.96 -19.76 -20.14
CA ILE A 55 16.38 -20.04 -20.30
C ILE A 55 16.71 -20.04 -21.79
N GLY A 56 17.99 -19.81 -22.08
CA GLY A 56 18.48 -19.81 -23.44
C GLY A 56 18.86 -18.42 -23.92
N THR A 57 18.93 -18.28 -25.22
CA THR A 57 19.25 -16.99 -25.83
C THR A 57 18.09 -16.03 -25.67
N PRO A 58 18.31 -14.70 -25.84
CA PRO A 58 17.20 -13.75 -25.77
C PRO A 58 16.05 -14.08 -26.71
N GLU A 59 16.33 -14.59 -27.90
CA GLU A 59 15.29 -14.98 -28.86
C GLU A 59 14.50 -16.17 -28.34
N GLU A 60 15.19 -17.13 -27.75
CA GLU A 60 14.52 -18.32 -27.19
C GLU A 60 13.66 -17.93 -26.00
N GLN A 61 14.14 -17.04 -25.15
CA GLN A 61 13.38 -16.58 -24.02
C GLN A 61 12.13 -15.81 -24.46
N ALA A 62 12.26 -14.97 -25.46
CA ALA A 62 11.12 -14.23 -26.00
C ALA A 62 10.06 -15.18 -26.54
N ALA A 63 10.50 -16.24 -27.24
CA ALA A 63 9.55 -17.22 -27.77
C ALA A 63 8.85 -17.97 -26.67
N GLN A 64 9.56 -18.29 -25.59
CA GLN A 64 8.93 -18.95 -24.42
C GLN A 64 7.89 -18.06 -23.79
N MET A 65 8.17 -16.76 -23.66
CA MET A 65 7.21 -15.82 -23.10
C MET A 65 5.95 -15.70 -23.94
N GLU A 66 6.09 -15.70 -25.26
CA GLU A 66 4.93 -15.58 -26.14
C GLU A 66 3.99 -16.77 -26.04
N GLN A 67 4.52 -17.94 -25.69
CA GLN A 67 3.71 -19.15 -25.61
C GLN A 67 2.95 -19.28 -24.31
N LEU A 68 3.21 -18.42 -23.33
CA LEU A 68 2.53 -18.47 -22.05
C LEU A 68 1.12 -17.89 -22.17
N PRO A 69 0.11 -18.58 -21.61
CA PRO A 69 -1.26 -18.06 -21.67
C PRO A 69 -1.45 -16.86 -20.75
N HIS A 70 -0.66 -16.73 -19.68
CA HIS A 70 -0.74 -15.62 -18.73
C HIS A 70 0.53 -15.60 -17.89
N VAL A 71 0.72 -14.48 -17.20
CA VAL A 71 1.74 -14.34 -16.18
C VAL A 71 1.04 -14.36 -14.84
N GLU A 72 1.62 -15.09 -13.90
CA GLU A 72 1.00 -15.28 -12.61
C GLU A 72 1.34 -14.13 -11.66
N ALA A 73 0.36 -13.70 -10.88
CA ALA A 73 0.56 -12.74 -9.79
C ALA A 73 0.09 -13.40 -8.51
N LYS A 74 0.99 -13.50 -7.54
CA LYS A 74 0.71 -14.18 -6.29
C LYS A 74 0.27 -13.18 -5.24
N CYS A 75 -0.83 -13.48 -4.56
CA CYS A 75 -1.31 -12.61 -3.48
C CYS A 75 -0.41 -12.78 -2.27
N VAL A 76 0.16 -11.68 -1.81
CA VAL A 76 1.06 -11.69 -0.66
C VAL A 76 0.42 -11.07 0.58
N ALA A 77 -0.65 -10.30 0.42
CA ALA A 77 -1.37 -9.74 1.57
C ALA A 77 -2.78 -9.37 1.16
N LYS A 78 -3.71 -9.51 2.11
CA LYS A 78 -5.10 -9.15 1.90
C LYS A 78 -5.57 -8.44 3.16
N ILE A 79 -6.05 -7.20 3.00
CA ILE A 79 -6.45 -6.37 4.13
C ILE A 79 -7.81 -5.79 3.84
N VAL A 80 -8.71 -5.89 4.85
CA VAL A 80 -10.04 -5.34 4.75
C VAL A 80 -10.10 -4.09 5.63
N LYS A 81 -10.61 -3.01 5.08
CA LYS A 81 -10.74 -1.74 5.80
C LYS A 81 -12.16 -1.20 5.62
N SER A 82 -12.68 -0.56 6.67
CA SER A 82 -13.91 0.19 6.52
C SER A 82 -13.68 1.37 5.57
N ALA A 83 -14.74 1.86 4.93
CA ALA A 83 -14.61 2.94 3.98
C ALA A 83 -13.94 4.19 4.56
N PRO A 84 -14.32 4.66 5.78
CA PRO A 84 -13.62 5.82 6.34
C PRO A 84 -12.14 5.58 6.56
N ASN A 85 -11.78 4.38 7.03
CA ASN A 85 -10.37 4.06 7.26
C ASN A 85 -9.60 3.93 5.95
N ALA A 86 -10.26 3.47 4.88
CA ALA A 86 -9.63 3.39 3.57
C ALA A 86 -9.33 4.79 3.02
N VAL A 87 -10.24 5.73 3.24
CA VAL A 87 -10.03 7.11 2.82
C VAL A 87 -8.84 7.71 3.57
N GLN A 88 -8.77 7.49 4.89
CA GLN A 88 -7.63 7.97 5.66
C GLN A 88 -6.31 7.39 5.17
N ALA A 89 -6.29 6.11 4.87
CA ALA A 89 -5.08 5.47 4.36
C ALA A 89 -4.67 6.04 3.00
N SER A 90 -5.65 6.30 2.15
CA SER A 90 -5.40 6.89 0.84
C SER A 90 -4.81 8.30 0.98
N ASP A 91 -5.36 9.10 1.88
CA ASP A 91 -4.85 10.45 2.10
C ASP A 91 -3.43 10.42 2.66
N ALA A 92 -3.15 9.51 3.59
CA ALA A 92 -1.82 9.38 4.16
C ALA A 92 -0.80 8.97 3.09
N LEU A 93 -1.18 8.03 2.24
CA LEU A 93 -0.30 7.59 1.16
C LEU A 93 -0.05 8.73 0.16
N ALA A 94 -1.10 9.46 -0.21
CA ALA A 94 -0.97 10.58 -1.14
C ALA A 94 -0.02 11.63 -0.57
N GLY A 95 -0.11 11.91 0.74
CA GLY A 95 0.79 12.86 1.37
C GLY A 95 2.24 12.43 1.31
N GLN A 96 2.50 11.16 1.59
CA GLN A 96 3.85 10.63 1.53
C GLN A 96 4.40 10.65 0.10
N MET A 97 3.56 10.31 -0.87
CA MET A 97 3.99 10.33 -2.26
C MET A 97 4.31 11.74 -2.72
N GLU A 98 3.56 12.72 -2.24
CA GLU A 98 3.82 14.12 -2.60
C GLU A 98 5.18 14.57 -2.05
N GLN A 99 5.47 14.21 -0.81
CA GLN A 99 6.77 14.53 -0.21
C GLN A 99 7.91 13.87 -0.97
N PHE A 100 7.71 12.63 -1.41
CA PHE A 100 8.72 11.94 -2.19
C PHE A 100 8.98 12.64 -3.51
N LYS A 101 7.92 13.07 -4.20
CA LYS A 101 8.06 13.78 -5.46
C LYS A 101 8.83 15.08 -5.29
N LEU A 102 8.56 15.81 -4.21
CA LEU A 102 9.27 17.05 -3.94
C LEU A 102 10.76 16.79 -3.67
N ALA A 103 11.05 15.75 -2.90
CA ALA A 103 12.44 15.40 -2.61
C ALA A 103 13.21 15.03 -3.88
N VAL A 104 12.58 14.28 -4.77
CA VAL A 104 13.18 13.91 -6.04
C VAL A 104 13.44 15.17 -6.88
N GLN A 105 12.47 16.07 -6.92
CA GLN A 105 12.60 17.31 -7.69
C GLN A 105 13.76 18.15 -7.17
N GLU A 106 13.89 18.27 -5.84
CA GLU A 106 14.97 19.01 -5.25
C GLU A 106 16.33 18.40 -5.56
N ALA A 107 16.40 17.07 -5.50
CA ALA A 107 17.64 16.38 -5.82
C ALA A 107 18.04 16.59 -7.28
N MET A 108 17.07 16.56 -8.19
CA MET A 108 17.33 16.79 -9.59
C MET A 108 17.78 18.22 -9.83
N ASN A 109 17.17 19.18 -9.17
CA ASN A 109 17.56 20.58 -9.29
C ASN A 109 18.96 20.82 -8.76
N ALA A 110 19.30 20.20 -7.63
CA ALA A 110 20.64 20.31 -7.06
C ALA A 110 21.69 19.73 -8.01
N ALA A 111 21.39 18.58 -8.62
CA ALA A 111 22.31 17.97 -9.57
C ALA A 111 22.50 18.84 -10.79
N ARG A 112 21.45 19.51 -11.25
CA ARG A 112 21.52 20.38 -12.41
C ARG A 112 22.36 21.63 -12.15
N ASN A 113 22.35 22.09 -10.91
CA ASN A 113 23.03 23.32 -10.54
C ASN A 113 24.46 23.13 -10.06
N SER A 114 24.92 21.89 -9.98
CA SER A 114 26.28 21.62 -9.51
C SER A 114 27.30 21.41 -10.64
#